data_a036645d2f977614e2c59a4f4a1ba296
#
_entry.id   a036645d2f977614e2c59a4f4a1ba296
#
_cell.length_a   1.000
_cell.length_b   1.000
_cell.length_c   1.000
_cell.angle_alpha   90.00
_cell.angle_beta   90.00
_cell.angle_gamma   90.00
#
_symmetry.space_group_name_H-M   'P 1'
#
loop_
_entity.id
_entity.type
_entity.pdbx_description
1 polymer ?
#
loop_
_entity_poly.entity_id
_entity_poly.type
_entity_poly.pdbx_seq_one_letter_code
_entity_poly.pdbx_strand_id
1 'polypeptide(L)'
;MAQTTKPEVRTWVVTGASRGLGLAVARLAAAKGDKVALIARGADITAQAKAIGENAIGVVADVTDPSSVERACAQIVERWGGIDVLINNAGLHRGGLLGSLAQGDWQAVLDTNLSGPLNFVRAALPHMGEGGSIVNIGAVVGLRGFAGDAAYGASKAGLAGLTQVLAVELARNGIRVNYVIPGLTSTEMTAGISARAKAKLVASIPLGREGTAEELADVVWWVAGSPYMTGSIISNDGGLLCRL
;
A
#
# COMPACT_ATOMS: atom_id res chain seq x y z
N MET A 1 -12.85 -30.96 4.67
CA MET A 1 -12.29 -29.59 4.81
C MET A 1 -13.44 -28.64 4.59
N ALA A 2 -13.89 -27.94 5.63
CA ALA A 2 -14.94 -26.93 5.50
C ALA A 2 -14.39 -25.78 4.63
N GLN A 3 -15.06 -25.46 3.53
CA GLN A 3 -14.82 -24.22 2.83
C GLN A 3 -15.25 -23.10 3.80
N THR A 4 -14.28 -22.40 4.39
CA THR A 4 -14.56 -21.16 5.09
C THR A 4 -15.11 -20.19 4.05
N THR A 5 -16.42 -19.98 4.07
CA THR A 5 -17.08 -18.97 3.25
C THR A 5 -16.49 -17.62 3.66
N LYS A 6 -15.80 -16.97 2.72
CA LYS A 6 -15.30 -15.60 2.86
C LYS A 6 -16.47 -14.72 3.32
N PRO A 7 -16.29 -13.82 4.30
CA PRO A 7 -17.37 -12.93 4.71
C PRO A 7 -17.88 -12.18 3.48
N GLU A 8 -19.20 -12.06 3.36
CA GLU A 8 -19.86 -11.42 2.21
C GLU A 8 -19.42 -9.95 2.08
N VAL A 9 -19.15 -9.29 3.20
CA VAL A 9 -18.63 -7.91 3.31
C VAL A 9 -17.33 -7.92 4.10
N ARG A 10 -16.24 -7.44 3.51
CA ARG A 10 -14.91 -7.38 4.13
C ARG A 10 -14.63 -6.01 4.72
N THR A 11 -13.83 -5.98 5.79
CA THR A 11 -13.28 -4.76 6.40
C THR A 11 -11.87 -4.50 5.86
N TRP A 12 -11.71 -3.41 5.13
CA TRP A 12 -10.45 -2.95 4.56
C TRP A 12 -9.84 -1.83 5.39
N VAL A 13 -8.53 -1.89 5.58
CA VAL A 13 -7.72 -0.80 6.13
C VAL A 13 -6.75 -0.36 5.05
N VAL A 14 -6.81 0.90 4.63
CA VAL A 14 -5.96 1.44 3.57
C VAL A 14 -5.14 2.60 4.12
N THR A 15 -3.82 2.43 4.22
CA THR A 15 -2.92 3.49 4.69
C THR A 15 -2.55 4.44 3.55
N GLY A 16 -2.34 5.74 3.86
CA GLY A 16 -2.07 6.76 2.85
C GLY A 16 -3.23 6.99 1.89
N ALA A 17 -4.47 6.89 2.39
CA ALA A 17 -5.69 6.89 1.60
C ALA A 17 -6.30 8.28 1.34
N SER A 18 -5.60 9.37 1.70
CA SER A 18 -6.13 10.73 1.47
C SER A 18 -6.16 11.12 -0.01
N ARG A 19 -5.36 10.47 -0.87
CA ARG A 19 -5.22 10.79 -2.30
C ARG A 19 -4.59 9.64 -3.08
N GLY A 20 -4.50 9.83 -4.41
CA GLY A 20 -3.78 8.92 -5.32
C GLY A 20 -4.27 7.48 -5.22
N LEU A 21 -3.33 6.53 -5.25
CA LEU A 21 -3.63 5.11 -5.25
C LEU A 21 -4.44 4.64 -4.03
N GLY A 22 -4.04 5.06 -2.82
CA GLY A 22 -4.76 4.64 -1.61
C GLY A 22 -6.23 5.06 -1.62
N LEU A 23 -6.53 6.27 -2.11
CA LEU A 23 -7.92 6.73 -2.28
C LEU A 23 -8.65 5.95 -3.36
N ALA A 24 -8.01 5.62 -4.49
CA ALA A 24 -8.60 4.82 -5.55
C ALA A 24 -8.96 3.40 -5.06
N VAL A 25 -8.05 2.76 -4.32
CA VAL A 25 -8.30 1.45 -3.68
C VAL A 25 -9.47 1.53 -2.70
N ALA A 26 -9.52 2.56 -1.85
CA ALA A 26 -10.60 2.74 -0.88
C ALA A 26 -11.96 2.93 -1.57
N ARG A 27 -12.01 3.75 -2.62
CA ARG A 27 -13.23 3.96 -3.42
C ARG A 27 -13.69 2.68 -4.10
N LEU A 28 -12.77 1.93 -4.69
CA LEU A 28 -13.10 0.66 -5.36
C LEU A 28 -13.66 -0.37 -4.37
N ALA A 29 -13.02 -0.56 -3.22
CA ALA A 29 -13.49 -1.49 -2.20
C ALA A 29 -14.88 -1.11 -1.68
N ALA A 30 -15.13 0.16 -1.39
CA ALA A 30 -16.44 0.66 -0.99
C ALA A 30 -17.50 0.47 -2.09
N ALA A 31 -17.18 0.73 -3.37
CA ALA A 31 -18.06 0.50 -4.50
C ALA A 31 -18.41 -0.98 -4.72
N LYS A 32 -17.55 -1.89 -4.25
CA LYS A 32 -17.81 -3.35 -4.22
C LYS A 32 -18.62 -3.79 -3.01
N GLY A 33 -19.05 -2.87 -2.15
CA GLY A 33 -19.86 -3.14 -0.96
C GLY A 33 -19.05 -3.44 0.31
N ASP A 34 -17.73 -3.39 0.25
CA ASP A 34 -16.86 -3.62 1.40
C ASP A 34 -16.82 -2.38 2.34
N LYS A 35 -16.51 -2.60 3.62
CA LYS A 35 -16.25 -1.55 4.62
C LYS A 35 -14.82 -1.09 4.50
N VAL A 36 -14.55 0.22 4.55
CA VAL A 36 -13.21 0.76 4.31
C VAL A 36 -12.81 1.83 5.32
N ALA A 37 -11.73 1.58 6.05
CA ALA A 37 -11.06 2.56 6.88
C ALA A 37 -9.94 3.23 6.08
N LEU A 38 -10.08 4.52 5.84
CA LEU A 38 -9.08 5.37 5.20
C LEU A 38 -8.15 5.91 6.28
N ILE A 39 -6.85 5.61 6.19
CA ILE A 39 -5.85 6.07 7.16
C ILE A 39 -4.98 7.16 6.54
N ALA A 40 -4.87 8.30 7.21
CA ALA A 40 -3.94 9.38 6.87
C ALA A 40 -3.62 10.23 8.11
N ARG A 41 -2.58 11.08 8.00
CA ARG A 41 -2.18 11.99 9.09
C ARG A 41 -3.06 13.25 9.18
N GLY A 42 -3.62 13.68 8.06
CA GLY A 42 -4.45 14.89 8.00
C GLY A 42 -5.90 14.62 8.43
N ALA A 43 -6.49 15.57 9.15
CA ALA A 43 -7.88 15.48 9.61
C ALA A 43 -8.92 15.51 8.46
N ASP A 44 -8.52 15.95 7.28
CA ASP A 44 -9.31 15.93 6.04
C ASP A 44 -9.74 14.52 5.60
N ILE A 45 -9.05 13.48 6.12
CA ILE A 45 -9.38 12.08 5.83
C ILE A 45 -10.84 11.73 6.21
N THR A 46 -11.37 12.38 7.24
CA THR A 46 -12.78 12.17 7.64
C THR A 46 -13.75 12.70 6.57
N ALA A 47 -13.45 13.85 5.97
CA ALA A 47 -14.24 14.39 4.87
C ALA A 47 -14.14 13.53 3.61
N GLN A 48 -12.95 12.99 3.31
CA GLN A 48 -12.73 12.06 2.21
C GLN A 48 -13.57 10.78 2.37
N ALA A 49 -13.56 10.19 3.56
CA ALA A 49 -14.37 9.00 3.85
C ALA A 49 -15.86 9.28 3.73
N LYS A 50 -16.33 10.41 4.25
CA LYS A 50 -17.74 10.84 4.13
C LYS A 50 -18.19 10.99 2.66
N ALA A 51 -17.29 11.47 1.80
CA ALA A 51 -17.56 11.59 0.36
C ALA A 51 -17.66 10.23 -0.37
N ILE A 52 -17.10 9.16 0.20
CA ILE A 52 -17.21 7.79 -0.34
C ILE A 52 -18.58 7.18 0.03
N GLY A 53 -19.06 7.38 1.26
CA GLY A 53 -20.35 6.89 1.72
C GLY A 53 -20.31 6.25 3.11
N GLU A 54 -21.43 5.62 3.50
CA GLU A 54 -21.62 5.07 4.86
C GLU A 54 -20.72 3.89 5.21
N ASN A 55 -20.22 3.18 4.20
CA ASN A 55 -19.29 2.05 4.36
C ASN A 55 -17.83 2.50 4.53
N ALA A 56 -17.57 3.81 4.61
CA ALA A 56 -16.22 4.34 4.77
C ALA A 56 -16.08 5.18 6.05
N ILE A 57 -14.95 5.04 6.74
CA ILE A 57 -14.56 5.92 7.85
C ILE A 57 -13.16 6.47 7.61
N GLY A 58 -12.94 7.71 8.03
CA GLY A 58 -11.61 8.32 8.06
C GLY A 58 -11.02 8.22 9.47
N VAL A 59 -9.82 7.66 9.56
CA VAL A 59 -9.10 7.51 10.83
C VAL A 59 -7.77 8.22 10.73
N VAL A 60 -7.54 9.16 11.62
CA VAL A 60 -6.27 9.92 11.68
C VAL A 60 -5.22 9.09 12.38
N ALA A 61 -4.14 8.74 11.65
CA ALA A 61 -3.00 8.06 12.24
C ALA A 61 -1.70 8.35 11.47
N ASP A 62 -0.59 8.35 12.20
CA ASP A 62 0.75 8.33 11.65
C ASP A 62 1.29 6.88 11.66
N VAL A 63 1.64 6.36 10.50
CA VAL A 63 2.17 5.00 10.35
C VAL A 63 3.50 4.79 11.08
N THR A 64 4.23 5.88 11.35
CA THR A 64 5.53 5.84 12.05
C THR A 64 5.41 5.80 13.57
N ASP A 65 4.22 6.07 14.11
CA ASP A 65 3.92 6.02 15.55
C ASP A 65 3.12 4.74 15.89
N PRO A 66 3.74 3.72 16.51
CA PRO A 66 3.06 2.47 16.87
C PRO A 66 1.80 2.69 17.71
N SER A 67 1.82 3.62 18.67
CA SER A 67 0.66 3.93 19.54
C SER A 67 -0.49 4.53 18.73
N SER A 68 -0.20 5.39 17.73
CA SER A 68 -1.20 5.95 16.84
C SER A 68 -1.84 4.84 15.98
N VAL A 69 -1.03 3.89 15.51
CA VAL A 69 -1.48 2.75 14.70
C VAL A 69 -2.35 1.79 15.52
N GLU A 70 -1.96 1.49 16.77
CA GLU A 70 -2.76 0.66 17.69
C GLU A 70 -4.14 1.28 17.96
N ARG A 71 -4.20 2.57 18.26
CA ARG A 71 -5.48 3.28 18.45
C ARG A 71 -6.34 3.25 17.20
N ALA A 72 -5.73 3.40 16.01
CA ALA A 72 -6.45 3.33 14.74
C ALA A 72 -7.06 1.93 14.50
N CYS A 73 -6.30 0.87 14.73
CA CYS A 73 -6.81 -0.50 14.62
C CYS A 73 -7.94 -0.75 15.63
N ALA A 74 -7.78 -0.33 16.89
CA ALA A 74 -8.82 -0.47 17.92
C ALA A 74 -10.12 0.22 17.52
N GLN A 75 -10.07 1.46 17.00
CA GLN A 75 -11.24 2.19 16.51
C GLN A 75 -11.96 1.46 15.37
N ILE A 76 -11.21 0.86 14.44
CA ILE A 76 -11.76 0.10 13.32
C ILE A 76 -12.45 -1.17 13.82
N VAL A 77 -11.81 -1.89 14.73
CA VAL A 77 -12.33 -3.12 15.33
C VAL A 77 -13.57 -2.85 16.17
N GLU A 78 -13.58 -1.79 16.96
CA GLU A 78 -14.77 -1.36 17.69
C GLU A 78 -15.96 -1.09 16.75
N ARG A 79 -15.69 -0.49 15.60
CA ARG A 79 -16.73 -0.16 14.60
C ARG A 79 -17.26 -1.35 13.83
N TRP A 80 -16.39 -2.33 13.46
CA TRP A 80 -16.73 -3.35 12.49
C TRP A 80 -16.39 -4.79 12.89
N GLY A 81 -15.76 -5.00 14.04
CA GLY A 81 -15.50 -6.31 14.65
C GLY A 81 -14.20 -6.98 14.25
N GLY A 82 -13.54 -6.54 13.18
CA GLY A 82 -12.27 -7.16 12.72
C GLY A 82 -11.70 -6.46 11.50
N ILE A 83 -10.57 -7.00 11.01
CA ILE A 83 -9.86 -6.52 9.82
C ILE A 83 -9.64 -7.72 8.89
N ASP A 84 -10.14 -7.64 7.65
CA ASP A 84 -9.97 -8.69 6.65
C ASP A 84 -8.86 -8.37 5.64
N VAL A 85 -8.69 -7.09 5.30
CA VAL A 85 -7.71 -6.66 4.31
C VAL A 85 -6.94 -5.45 4.81
N LEU A 86 -5.61 -5.56 4.81
CA LEU A 86 -4.71 -4.45 5.10
C LEU A 86 -3.92 -4.07 3.84
N ILE A 87 -4.05 -2.81 3.42
CA ILE A 87 -3.28 -2.24 2.31
C ILE A 87 -2.25 -1.26 2.87
N ASN A 88 -1.00 -1.67 2.91
CA ASN A 88 0.13 -0.82 3.25
C ASN A 88 0.55 0.00 2.04
N ASN A 89 -0.10 1.15 1.86
CA ASN A 89 0.13 2.06 0.74
C ASN A 89 0.80 3.38 1.17
N ALA A 90 0.72 3.78 2.43
CA ALA A 90 1.41 4.99 2.90
C ALA A 90 2.88 4.98 2.48
N GLY A 91 3.34 6.09 1.91
CA GLY A 91 4.70 6.19 1.42
C GLY A 91 5.22 7.61 1.42
N LEU A 92 6.53 7.73 1.65
CA LEU A 92 7.29 8.97 1.59
C LEU A 92 8.44 8.79 0.59
N HIS A 93 8.60 9.77 -0.29
CA HIS A 93 9.75 9.87 -1.18
C HIS A 93 10.58 11.11 -0.81
N ARG A 94 11.86 10.91 -0.59
CA ARG A 94 12.88 11.94 -0.41
C ARG A 94 14.05 11.56 -1.29
N GLY A 95 14.18 12.25 -2.42
CA GLY A 95 15.22 11.99 -3.41
C GLY A 95 16.45 12.85 -3.17
N GLY A 96 17.60 12.35 -3.62
CA GLY A 96 18.90 13.02 -3.62
C GLY A 96 20.02 12.03 -3.91
N LEU A 97 21.07 12.50 -4.61
CA LEU A 97 22.28 11.67 -4.76
C LEU A 97 22.87 11.35 -3.38
N LEU A 98 23.47 10.19 -3.22
CA LEU A 98 23.94 9.68 -1.93
C LEU A 98 24.80 10.71 -1.16
N GLY A 99 25.65 11.44 -1.84
CA GLY A 99 26.50 12.48 -1.22
C GLY A 99 25.77 13.71 -0.69
N SER A 100 24.49 13.92 -1.09
CA SER A 100 23.65 15.05 -0.66
C SER A 100 22.39 14.60 0.12
N LEU A 101 22.15 13.30 0.26
CA LEU A 101 21.02 12.79 1.00
C LEU A 101 21.23 13.02 2.51
N ALA A 102 20.33 13.81 3.10
CA ALA A 102 20.38 14.06 4.56
C ALA A 102 20.04 12.79 5.35
N GLN A 103 20.71 12.57 6.47
CA GLN A 103 20.45 11.41 7.34
C GLN A 103 18.98 11.39 7.84
N GLY A 104 18.40 12.55 8.13
CA GLY A 104 17.00 12.65 8.53
C GLY A 104 16.02 12.25 7.43
N ASP A 105 16.33 12.55 6.16
CA ASP A 105 15.51 12.14 5.02
C ASP A 105 15.59 10.63 4.79
N TRP A 106 16.80 10.04 4.91
CA TRP A 106 16.99 8.59 4.88
C TRP A 106 16.11 7.90 5.92
N GLN A 107 16.22 8.34 7.19
CA GLN A 107 15.49 7.72 8.29
C GLN A 107 13.98 7.88 8.13
N ALA A 108 13.49 9.07 7.78
CA ALA A 108 12.06 9.33 7.58
C ALA A 108 11.45 8.44 6.48
N VAL A 109 12.21 8.17 5.40
CA VAL A 109 11.76 7.27 4.33
C VAL A 109 11.68 5.83 4.81
N LEU A 110 12.68 5.32 5.55
CA LEU A 110 12.65 3.98 6.11
C LEU A 110 11.53 3.83 7.15
N ASP A 111 11.37 4.80 8.03
CA ASP A 111 10.32 4.76 9.06
C ASP A 111 8.92 4.72 8.44
N THR A 112 8.69 5.52 7.40
CA THR A 112 7.38 5.54 6.75
C THR A 112 7.14 4.29 5.90
N ASN A 113 8.11 3.91 5.04
CA ASN A 113 7.87 2.93 3.98
C ASN A 113 8.13 1.48 4.40
N LEU A 114 8.87 1.27 5.47
CA LEU A 114 9.25 -0.07 5.95
C LEU A 114 8.75 -0.33 7.37
N SER A 115 9.09 0.55 8.33
CA SER A 115 8.63 0.41 9.71
C SER A 115 7.12 0.64 9.85
N GLY A 116 6.55 1.59 9.08
CA GLY A 116 5.11 1.86 9.07
C GLY A 116 4.25 0.65 8.68
N PRO A 117 4.52 -0.04 7.57
CA PRO A 117 3.88 -1.32 7.24
C PRO A 117 4.01 -2.37 8.35
N LEU A 118 5.18 -2.52 8.96
CA LEU A 118 5.39 -3.44 10.08
C LEU A 118 4.53 -3.08 11.29
N ASN A 119 4.42 -1.80 11.63
CA ASN A 119 3.57 -1.33 12.73
C ASN A 119 2.10 -1.70 12.48
N PHE A 120 1.58 -1.43 11.26
CA PHE A 120 0.21 -1.79 10.91
C PHE A 120 -0.02 -3.31 10.90
N VAL A 121 0.92 -4.11 10.41
CA VAL A 121 0.81 -5.57 10.47
C VAL A 121 0.72 -6.04 11.92
N ARG A 122 1.60 -5.57 12.80
CA ARG A 122 1.59 -5.94 14.24
C ARG A 122 0.29 -5.59 14.94
N ALA A 123 -0.24 -4.39 14.69
CA ALA A 123 -1.47 -3.92 15.32
C ALA A 123 -2.73 -4.59 14.74
N ALA A 124 -2.74 -4.90 13.43
CA ALA A 124 -3.88 -5.51 12.77
C ALA A 124 -3.95 -7.04 13.02
N LEU A 125 -2.81 -7.70 13.14
CA LEU A 125 -2.72 -9.17 13.20
C LEU A 125 -3.61 -9.82 14.28
N PRO A 126 -3.74 -9.30 15.52
CA PRO A 126 -4.65 -9.86 16.53
C PRO A 126 -6.13 -9.81 16.13
N HIS A 127 -6.47 -9.00 15.13
CA HIS A 127 -7.83 -8.73 14.68
C HIS A 127 -8.11 -9.27 13.26
N MET A 128 -7.14 -10.00 12.69
CA MET A 128 -7.26 -10.68 11.39
C MET A 128 -7.49 -12.16 11.59
N GLY A 129 -8.46 -12.71 10.87
CA GLY A 129 -8.80 -14.14 10.89
C GLY A 129 -8.32 -14.88 9.64
N GLU A 130 -8.72 -16.17 9.55
CA GLU A 130 -8.53 -17.01 8.37
C GLU A 130 -9.16 -16.34 7.13
N GLY A 131 -8.46 -16.35 6.00
CA GLY A 131 -8.84 -15.66 4.77
C GLY A 131 -8.36 -14.22 4.70
N GLY A 132 -7.72 -13.72 5.74
CA GLY A 132 -7.12 -12.38 5.79
C GLY A 132 -6.12 -12.13 4.66
N SER A 133 -5.96 -10.87 4.26
CA SER A 133 -5.05 -10.49 3.18
C SER A 133 -4.32 -9.19 3.49
N ILE A 134 -3.00 -9.22 3.35
CA ILE A 134 -2.14 -8.05 3.44
C ILE A 134 -1.54 -7.78 2.06
N VAL A 135 -1.67 -6.55 1.56
CA VAL A 135 -1.04 -6.12 0.30
C VAL A 135 -0.12 -4.94 0.58
N ASN A 136 1.16 -5.16 0.36
CA ASN A 136 2.19 -4.13 0.49
C ASN A 136 2.41 -3.45 -0.87
N ILE A 137 2.33 -2.13 -0.91
CA ILE A 137 2.55 -1.36 -2.14
C ILE A 137 4.04 -1.04 -2.28
N GLY A 138 4.62 -1.63 -3.30
CA GLY A 138 6.01 -1.50 -3.69
C GLY A 138 6.32 -0.31 -4.58
N ALA A 139 7.40 -0.44 -5.31
CA ALA A 139 7.78 0.44 -6.41
C ALA A 139 8.83 -0.23 -7.29
N VAL A 140 8.90 0.17 -8.55
CA VAL A 140 9.92 -0.30 -9.52
C VAL A 140 11.34 -0.10 -8.97
N VAL A 141 11.59 1.01 -8.26
CA VAL A 141 12.92 1.34 -7.70
C VAL A 141 13.40 0.35 -6.61
N GLY A 142 12.50 -0.45 -6.03
CA GLY A 142 12.87 -1.51 -5.10
C GLY A 142 13.53 -2.71 -5.77
N LEU A 143 13.34 -2.89 -7.07
CA LEU A 143 13.92 -3.99 -7.86
C LEU A 143 14.89 -3.50 -8.93
N ARG A 144 14.81 -2.24 -9.33
CA ARG A 144 15.66 -1.61 -10.33
C ARG A 144 16.21 -0.29 -9.80
N GLY A 145 17.52 -0.11 -9.83
CA GLY A 145 18.16 1.10 -9.32
C GLY A 145 17.84 2.34 -10.16
N PHE A 146 17.58 3.45 -9.45
CA PHE A 146 17.50 4.79 -10.03
C PHE A 146 18.40 5.73 -9.24
N ALA A 147 19.20 6.52 -9.94
CA ALA A 147 20.06 7.50 -9.31
C ALA A 147 19.23 8.53 -8.53
N GLY A 148 19.59 8.76 -7.27
CA GLY A 148 18.88 9.69 -6.39
C GLY A 148 17.80 9.05 -5.50
N ASP A 149 17.54 7.75 -5.63
CA ASP A 149 16.46 7.06 -4.90
C ASP A 149 17.00 6.06 -3.85
N ALA A 150 18.19 6.31 -3.28
CA ALA A 150 18.83 5.36 -2.37
C ALA A 150 17.92 4.94 -1.19
N ALA A 151 17.35 5.91 -0.45
CA ALA A 151 16.46 5.63 0.68
C ALA A 151 15.16 4.95 0.23
N TYR A 152 14.54 5.48 -0.83
CA TYR A 152 13.28 4.98 -1.34
C TYR A 152 13.42 3.56 -1.90
N GLY A 153 14.44 3.32 -2.72
CA GLY A 153 14.77 1.99 -3.25
C GLY A 153 15.05 0.97 -2.14
N ALA A 154 15.90 1.33 -1.17
CA ALA A 154 16.20 0.46 -0.02
C ALA A 154 14.93 0.12 0.77
N SER A 155 14.07 1.11 1.05
CA SER A 155 12.82 0.89 1.78
C SER A 155 11.86 -0.05 1.05
N LYS A 156 11.73 0.10 -0.27
CA LYS A 156 10.82 -0.73 -1.08
C LYS A 156 11.39 -2.14 -1.32
N ALA A 157 12.71 -2.29 -1.47
CA ALA A 157 13.38 -3.60 -1.49
C ALA A 157 13.23 -4.34 -0.15
N GLY A 158 13.42 -3.64 0.97
CA GLY A 158 13.21 -4.18 2.32
C GLY A 158 11.76 -4.64 2.53
N LEU A 159 10.78 -3.87 2.05
CA LEU A 159 9.36 -4.23 2.14
C LEU A 159 9.03 -5.48 1.31
N ALA A 160 9.68 -5.69 0.17
CA ALA A 160 9.54 -6.92 -0.61
C ALA A 160 10.05 -8.14 0.18
N GLY A 161 11.23 -8.03 0.80
CA GLY A 161 11.76 -9.08 1.69
C GLY A 161 10.84 -9.35 2.89
N LEU A 162 10.36 -8.30 3.56
CA LEU A 162 9.39 -8.42 4.66
C LEU A 162 8.10 -9.13 4.20
N THR A 163 7.60 -8.83 3.00
CA THR A 163 6.42 -9.50 2.43
C THR A 163 6.62 -11.01 2.35
N GLN A 164 7.76 -11.47 1.86
CA GLN A 164 8.06 -12.90 1.72
C GLN A 164 8.15 -13.62 3.08
N VAL A 165 8.79 -13.00 4.06
CA VAL A 165 8.86 -13.55 5.43
C VAL A 165 7.48 -13.64 6.05
N LEU A 166 6.70 -12.57 6.01
CA LEU A 166 5.34 -12.56 6.56
C LEU A 166 4.40 -13.54 5.85
N ALA A 167 4.58 -13.76 4.53
CA ALA A 167 3.79 -14.75 3.80
C ALA A 167 4.00 -16.16 4.33
N VAL A 168 5.23 -16.52 4.73
CA VAL A 168 5.54 -17.83 5.34
C VAL A 168 5.04 -17.90 6.78
N GLU A 169 5.29 -16.88 7.59
CA GLU A 169 4.93 -16.87 9.00
C GLU A 169 3.41 -16.89 9.23
N LEU A 170 2.65 -16.13 8.41
CA LEU A 170 1.22 -15.94 8.60
C LEU A 170 0.36 -16.97 7.85
N ALA A 171 0.95 -17.79 6.98
CA ALA A 171 0.24 -18.85 6.26
C ALA A 171 -0.47 -19.82 7.19
N ARG A 172 0.15 -20.15 8.35
CA ARG A 172 -0.48 -21.02 9.38
C ARG A 172 -1.75 -20.43 10.00
N ASN A 173 -1.90 -19.10 9.93
CA ASN A 173 -3.09 -18.38 10.38
C ASN A 173 -4.12 -18.18 9.27
N GLY A 174 -3.87 -18.72 8.06
CA GLY A 174 -4.71 -18.51 6.89
C GLY A 174 -4.65 -17.08 6.32
N ILE A 175 -3.63 -16.28 6.69
CA ILE A 175 -3.45 -14.90 6.24
C ILE A 175 -2.42 -14.88 5.10
N ARG A 176 -2.77 -14.23 3.98
CA ARG A 176 -1.93 -14.10 2.80
C ARG A 176 -1.26 -12.73 2.78
N VAL A 177 -0.01 -12.67 2.31
CA VAL A 177 0.75 -11.42 2.21
C VAL A 177 1.39 -11.34 0.81
N ASN A 178 1.08 -10.28 0.07
CA ASN A 178 1.57 -10.08 -1.28
C ASN A 178 2.11 -8.66 -1.49
N TYR A 179 2.91 -8.50 -2.54
CA TYR A 179 3.56 -7.25 -2.89
C TYR A 179 3.15 -6.81 -4.30
N VAL A 180 2.61 -5.61 -4.44
CA VAL A 180 2.22 -5.05 -5.74
C VAL A 180 3.13 -3.89 -6.09
N ILE A 181 3.70 -3.92 -7.30
CA ILE A 181 4.62 -2.91 -7.81
C ILE A 181 3.89 -2.01 -8.80
N PRO A 182 3.59 -0.76 -8.42
CA PRO A 182 3.16 0.27 -9.35
C PRO A 182 4.28 0.66 -10.32
N GLY A 183 3.93 0.86 -11.59
CA GLY A 183 4.74 1.61 -12.53
C GLY A 183 4.66 3.12 -12.29
N LEU A 184 5.06 3.89 -13.30
CA LEU A 184 4.82 5.33 -13.31
C LEU A 184 3.32 5.59 -13.39
N THR A 185 2.76 6.07 -12.30
CA THR A 185 1.32 6.34 -12.16
C THR A 185 1.11 7.84 -11.99
N SER A 186 0.14 8.41 -12.69
CA SER A 186 -0.20 9.82 -12.57
C SER A 186 -0.86 10.09 -11.21
N THR A 187 -0.07 10.57 -10.25
CA THR A 187 -0.46 10.91 -8.89
C THR A 187 0.24 12.19 -8.45
N GLU A 188 -0.18 12.76 -7.33
CA GLU A 188 0.50 13.93 -6.77
C GLU A 188 1.97 13.66 -6.39
N MET A 189 2.33 12.43 -6.06
CA MET A 189 3.72 12.04 -5.76
C MET A 189 4.61 12.20 -6.99
N THR A 190 4.08 11.99 -8.19
CA THR A 190 4.80 12.13 -9.47
C THR A 190 4.63 13.50 -10.13
N ALA A 191 3.78 14.37 -9.59
CA ALA A 191 3.51 15.70 -10.14
C ALA A 191 4.75 16.63 -10.12
N GLY A 192 5.70 16.40 -9.19
CA GLY A 192 6.96 17.16 -9.12
C GLY A 192 8.02 16.76 -10.14
N ILE A 193 7.80 15.72 -10.93
CA ILE A 193 8.74 15.28 -11.98
C ILE A 193 8.68 16.29 -13.14
N SER A 194 9.85 16.83 -13.56
CA SER A 194 9.91 17.75 -14.69
C SER A 194 9.37 17.09 -15.98
N ALA A 195 8.73 17.87 -16.85
CA ALA A 195 8.16 17.39 -18.11
C ALA A 195 9.19 16.58 -18.95
N ARG A 196 10.46 17.04 -18.98
CA ARG A 196 11.55 16.36 -19.70
C ARG A 196 11.88 15.00 -19.07
N ALA A 197 11.95 14.91 -17.73
CA ALA A 197 12.22 13.65 -17.03
C ALA A 197 11.03 12.69 -17.16
N LYS A 198 9.82 13.21 -17.07
CA LYS A 198 8.57 12.47 -17.27
C LYS A 198 8.49 11.85 -18.67
N ALA A 199 8.78 12.63 -19.72
CA ALA A 199 8.82 12.15 -21.10
C ALA A 199 9.84 11.01 -21.29
N LYS A 200 11.03 11.13 -20.68
CA LYS A 200 12.04 10.04 -20.71
C LYS A 200 11.56 8.78 -20.02
N LEU A 201 10.91 8.91 -18.86
CA LEU A 201 10.33 7.77 -18.13
C LEU A 201 9.24 7.11 -18.96
N VAL A 202 8.29 7.87 -19.50
CA VAL A 202 7.22 7.35 -20.35
C VAL A 202 7.79 6.62 -21.58
N ALA A 203 8.82 7.17 -22.22
CA ALA A 203 9.50 6.52 -23.35
C ALA A 203 10.19 5.19 -22.97
N SER A 204 10.49 4.98 -21.68
CA SER A 204 11.04 3.72 -21.18
C SER A 204 9.97 2.68 -20.82
N ILE A 205 8.70 3.05 -20.77
CA ILE A 205 7.58 2.13 -20.53
C ILE A 205 7.19 1.46 -21.85
N PRO A 206 7.21 0.12 -21.97
CA PRO A 206 6.81 -0.58 -23.20
C PRO A 206 5.41 -0.22 -23.70
N LEU A 207 4.42 -0.03 -22.78
CA LEU A 207 3.07 0.41 -23.16
C LEU A 207 2.99 1.90 -23.55
N GLY A 208 4.08 2.68 -23.47
CA GLY A 208 4.19 4.05 -23.95
C GLY A 208 3.37 5.09 -23.19
N ARG A 209 2.84 4.76 -22.00
CA ARG A 209 2.02 5.66 -21.19
C ARG A 209 2.19 5.44 -19.70
N GLU A 210 1.75 6.40 -18.91
CA GLU A 210 1.54 6.22 -17.48
C GLU A 210 0.34 5.30 -17.22
N GLY A 211 0.35 4.61 -16.07
CA GLY A 211 -0.84 3.97 -15.51
C GLY A 211 -1.72 4.98 -14.77
N THR A 212 -2.96 4.59 -14.50
CA THR A 212 -3.87 5.34 -13.64
C THR A 212 -3.93 4.71 -12.24
N ALA A 213 -4.41 5.48 -11.27
CA ALA A 213 -4.62 4.96 -9.92
C ALA A 213 -5.71 3.88 -9.89
N GLU A 214 -6.70 3.98 -10.77
CA GLU A 214 -7.80 3.04 -10.93
C GLU A 214 -7.32 1.70 -11.48
N GLU A 215 -6.49 1.70 -12.55
CA GLU A 215 -5.89 0.47 -13.11
C GLU A 215 -5.09 -0.30 -12.05
N LEU A 216 -4.41 0.43 -11.17
CA LEU A 216 -3.65 -0.19 -10.09
C LEU A 216 -4.55 -0.66 -8.94
N ALA A 217 -5.61 0.09 -8.63
CA ALA A 217 -6.59 -0.30 -7.62
C ALA A 217 -7.28 -1.63 -7.98
N ASP A 218 -7.60 -1.86 -9.25
CA ASP A 218 -8.15 -3.12 -9.76
C ASP A 218 -7.21 -4.30 -9.47
N VAL A 219 -5.91 -4.14 -9.72
CA VAL A 219 -4.91 -5.18 -9.42
C VAL A 219 -4.80 -5.43 -7.92
N VAL A 220 -4.76 -4.38 -7.09
CA VAL A 220 -4.71 -4.51 -5.62
C VAL A 220 -5.94 -5.24 -5.10
N TRP A 221 -7.13 -4.89 -5.60
CA TRP A 221 -8.38 -5.55 -5.22
C TRP A 221 -8.39 -7.02 -5.61
N TRP A 222 -7.95 -7.35 -6.81
CA TRP A 222 -7.83 -8.73 -7.30
C TRP A 222 -6.84 -9.53 -6.47
N VAL A 223 -5.63 -8.99 -6.18
CA VAL A 223 -4.60 -9.64 -5.34
C VAL A 223 -5.14 -9.91 -3.94
N ALA A 224 -5.81 -8.92 -3.32
CA ALA A 224 -6.44 -9.07 -2.00
C ALA A 224 -7.52 -10.16 -2.00
N GLY A 225 -8.17 -10.40 -3.15
CA GLY A 225 -9.20 -11.39 -3.34
C GLY A 225 -8.71 -12.80 -3.69
N SER A 226 -7.47 -12.98 -4.17
CA SER A 226 -6.97 -14.25 -4.72
C SER A 226 -6.60 -15.26 -3.64
N PRO A 227 -7.36 -16.37 -3.46
CA PRO A 227 -7.24 -17.21 -2.25
C PRO A 227 -5.98 -18.09 -2.20
N TYR A 228 -5.34 -18.34 -3.33
CA TYR A 228 -4.13 -19.18 -3.43
C TYR A 228 -2.86 -18.37 -3.73
N MET A 229 -2.89 -17.06 -3.45
CA MET A 229 -1.76 -16.17 -3.71
C MET A 229 -1.19 -15.63 -2.41
N THR A 230 0.05 -16.03 -2.07
CA THR A 230 0.83 -15.48 -0.96
C THR A 230 2.31 -15.44 -1.31
N GLY A 231 3.07 -14.47 -0.81
CA GLY A 231 4.50 -14.28 -1.10
C GLY A 231 4.80 -13.78 -2.51
N SER A 232 3.77 -13.44 -3.30
CA SER A 232 3.92 -13.04 -4.69
C SER A 232 4.34 -11.58 -4.82
N ILE A 233 5.18 -11.31 -5.83
CA ILE A 233 5.56 -9.98 -6.28
C ILE A 233 4.91 -9.76 -7.64
N ILE A 234 3.95 -8.84 -7.71
CA ILE A 234 3.12 -8.59 -8.89
C ILE A 234 3.41 -7.19 -9.44
N SER A 235 3.88 -7.10 -10.68
CA SER A 235 4.10 -5.84 -11.36
C SER A 235 2.85 -5.38 -12.11
N ASN A 236 2.48 -4.12 -11.94
CA ASN A 236 1.52 -3.39 -12.76
C ASN A 236 2.18 -2.08 -13.21
N ASP A 237 3.12 -2.18 -14.14
CA ASP A 237 4.11 -1.14 -14.46
C ASP A 237 4.24 -0.85 -15.96
N GLY A 238 3.32 -1.36 -16.78
CA GLY A 238 3.37 -1.19 -18.23
C GLY A 238 4.60 -1.83 -18.88
N GLY A 239 5.27 -2.77 -18.19
CA GLY A 239 6.49 -3.45 -18.64
C GLY A 239 7.79 -2.70 -18.30
N LEU A 240 7.75 -1.69 -17.43
CA LEU A 240 8.93 -0.88 -17.08
C LEU A 240 10.06 -1.71 -16.48
N LEU A 241 9.75 -2.76 -15.71
CA LEU A 241 10.73 -3.69 -15.14
C LEU A 241 11.33 -4.65 -16.19
N CYS A 242 10.67 -4.89 -17.30
CA CYS A 242 11.14 -5.81 -18.35
C CYS A 242 12.23 -5.19 -19.24
N ARG A 243 12.45 -3.88 -19.19
CA ARG A 243 13.50 -3.19 -19.94
C ARG A 243 14.81 -3.14 -19.15
N LEU A 244 15.88 -3.56 -19.82
CA LEU A 244 17.27 -3.42 -19.38
C LEU A 244 17.73 -1.96 -19.46
#